data_cc2e97ffe0f4f6bcce53b06df2c22894
#
_entry.id   cc2e97ffe0f4f6bcce53b06df2c22894
#
_cell.length_a   1.000
_cell.length_b   1.000
_cell.length_c   1.000
_cell.angle_alpha   90.00
_cell.angle_beta   90.00
_cell.angle_gamma   90.00
#
_symmetry.space_group_name_H-M   'P 1'
#
loop_
_entity.id
_entity.type
_entity.pdbx_description
1 polymer ?
#
loop_
_entity_poly.entity_id
_entity_poly.type
_entity_poly.pdbx_seq_one_letter_code
_entity_poly.pdbx_strand_id
1 'polypeptide(L)'
;MKGQLLGHLVMGAQEAADAAREAGIPEEKSVLLQHMILSHHGEPEYGAAVRPMCAESELLSEIDIIDSRMEIYREQLAQVPEGAFSGRIFALDKKIYHHA
;
A
#
# COMPACT_ATOMS: atom_id res chain seq x y z
N MET A 1 -5.18 0.96 21.84
CA MET A 1 -6.42 0.16 21.91
C MET A 1 -7.34 0.37 20.72
N LYS A 2 -7.71 1.62 20.37
CA LYS A 2 -8.57 1.89 19.22
C LYS A 2 -8.02 1.32 17.91
N GLY A 3 -6.70 1.45 17.65
CA GLY A 3 -6.08 0.92 16.44
C GLY A 3 -6.18 -0.60 16.33
N GLN A 4 -6.17 -1.30 17.45
CA GLN A 4 -6.29 -2.75 17.48
C GLN A 4 -7.75 -3.21 17.30
N LEU A 5 -8.69 -2.47 17.85
CA LEU A 5 -10.11 -2.85 17.80
C LEU A 5 -10.78 -2.40 16.51
N LEU A 6 -10.42 -1.23 16.00
CA LEU A 6 -11.08 -0.64 14.83
C LEU A 6 -10.22 -0.76 13.56
N GLY A 7 -8.91 -0.98 13.70
CA GLY A 7 -7.98 -0.99 12.59
C GLY A 7 -7.50 0.42 12.23
N HIS A 8 -6.22 0.53 11.88
CA HIS A 8 -5.61 1.82 11.53
C HIS A 8 -6.23 2.45 10.28
N LEU A 9 -6.61 1.62 9.30
CA LEU A 9 -7.22 2.12 8.07
C LEU A 9 -8.58 2.76 8.34
N VAL A 10 -9.41 2.12 9.17
CA VAL A 10 -10.72 2.66 9.53
C VAL A 10 -10.57 3.95 10.30
N MET A 11 -9.64 4.02 11.26
CA MET A 11 -9.37 5.25 12.01
C MET A 11 -8.90 6.37 11.10
N GLY A 12 -8.00 6.08 10.15
CA GLY A 12 -7.53 7.04 9.16
C GLY A 12 -8.66 7.57 8.30
N ALA A 13 -9.55 6.69 7.86
CA ALA A 13 -10.71 7.10 7.06
C ALA A 13 -11.66 8.00 7.86
N GLN A 14 -11.90 7.69 9.14
CA GLN A 14 -12.73 8.52 10.01
C GLN A 14 -12.11 9.91 10.23
N GLU A 15 -10.80 9.98 10.47
CA GLU A 15 -10.08 11.24 10.63
C GLU A 15 -10.15 12.08 9.35
N ALA A 16 -10.01 11.44 8.18
CA ALA A 16 -10.13 12.13 6.90
C ALA A 16 -11.54 12.67 6.67
N ALA A 17 -12.57 11.90 7.05
CA ALA A 17 -13.95 12.35 6.95
C ALA A 17 -14.23 13.56 7.83
N ASP A 18 -13.72 13.55 9.06
CA ASP A 18 -13.90 14.67 10.01
C ASP A 18 -13.16 15.91 9.50
N ALA A 19 -11.94 15.78 9.04
CA ALA A 19 -11.16 16.89 8.49
C ALA A 19 -11.82 17.48 7.26
N ALA A 20 -12.36 16.64 6.36
CA ALA A 20 -13.07 17.07 5.16
C ALA A 20 -14.32 17.87 5.52
N ARG A 21 -15.07 17.43 6.52
CA ARG A 21 -16.27 18.14 6.97
C ARG A 21 -15.90 19.51 7.53
N GLU A 22 -14.87 19.59 8.35
CA GLU A 22 -14.39 20.86 8.91
C GLU A 22 -13.91 21.83 7.83
N ALA A 23 -13.26 21.31 6.78
CA ALA A 23 -12.77 22.10 5.68
C ALA A 23 -13.85 22.46 4.63
N GLY A 24 -15.06 21.97 4.79
CA GLY A 24 -16.15 22.24 3.85
C GLY A 24 -16.03 21.51 2.52
N ILE A 25 -15.33 20.37 2.48
CA ILE A 25 -15.16 19.57 1.28
C ILE A 25 -16.45 18.81 0.99
N PRO A 26 -16.92 18.75 -0.29
CA PRO A 26 -18.12 18.02 -0.65
C PRO A 26 -18.08 16.54 -0.21
N GLU A 27 -19.20 16.03 0.23
CA GLU A 27 -19.30 14.66 0.75
C GLU A 27 -18.79 13.60 -0.24
N GLU A 28 -19.09 13.73 -1.53
CA GLU A 28 -18.62 12.79 -2.56
C GLU A 28 -17.11 12.70 -2.59
N LYS A 29 -16.40 13.82 -2.52
CA LYS A 29 -14.94 13.85 -2.49
C LYS A 29 -14.39 13.27 -1.19
N SER A 30 -15.08 13.53 -0.07
CA SER A 30 -14.72 12.94 1.22
C SER A 30 -14.85 11.41 1.20
N VAL A 31 -15.92 10.89 0.62
CA VAL A 31 -16.15 9.43 0.49
C VAL A 31 -15.09 8.81 -0.40
N LEU A 32 -14.71 9.45 -1.51
CA LEU A 32 -13.64 8.96 -2.37
C LEU A 32 -12.30 8.91 -1.64
N LEU A 33 -11.98 9.92 -0.85
CA LEU A 33 -10.75 9.94 -0.05
C LEU A 33 -10.75 8.81 0.99
N GLN A 34 -11.87 8.61 1.69
CA GLN A 34 -12.01 7.50 2.63
C GLN A 34 -11.83 6.16 1.94
N HIS A 35 -12.43 5.99 0.75
CA HIS A 35 -12.27 4.79 -0.06
C HIS A 35 -10.80 4.55 -0.43
N MET A 36 -10.07 5.59 -0.83
CA MET A 36 -8.64 5.48 -1.15
C MET A 36 -7.84 4.97 0.05
N ILE A 37 -8.12 5.50 1.24
CA ILE A 37 -7.46 5.05 2.47
C ILE A 37 -7.76 3.58 2.76
N LEU A 38 -9.04 3.20 2.67
CA LEU A 38 -9.48 1.84 2.99
C LEU A 38 -9.02 0.79 1.99
N SER A 39 -8.73 1.20 0.75
CA SER A 39 -8.44 0.28 -0.36
C SER A 39 -6.98 0.30 -0.83
N HIS A 40 -6.12 1.17 -0.30
CA HIS A 40 -4.79 1.36 -0.88
C HIS A 40 -3.86 0.15 -0.75
N HIS A 41 -4.12 -0.80 0.13
CA HIS A 41 -3.39 -2.06 0.17
C HIS A 41 -3.83 -3.06 -0.91
N GLY A 42 -4.86 -2.74 -1.68
CA GLY A 42 -5.32 -3.50 -2.85
C GLY A 42 -6.24 -4.65 -2.50
N GLU A 43 -5.71 -5.72 -1.93
CA GLU A 43 -6.47 -6.91 -1.61
C GLU A 43 -6.66 -7.07 -0.10
N PRO A 44 -7.78 -7.69 0.36
CA PRO A 44 -8.02 -7.92 1.79
C PRO A 44 -6.89 -8.68 2.48
N GLU A 45 -6.23 -9.63 1.80
CA GLU A 45 -5.10 -10.38 2.36
C GLU A 45 -3.85 -9.52 2.58
N TYR A 46 -3.77 -8.35 1.97
CA TYR A 46 -2.72 -7.35 2.20
C TYR A 46 -3.15 -6.27 3.17
N GLY A 47 -4.31 -6.41 3.80
CA GLY A 47 -4.80 -5.49 4.82
C GLY A 47 -5.80 -4.45 4.34
N ALA A 48 -6.23 -4.48 3.08
CA ALA A 48 -7.26 -3.55 2.61
C ALA A 48 -8.62 -3.91 3.20
N ALA A 49 -9.38 -2.90 3.64
CA ALA A 49 -10.75 -3.10 4.11
C ALA A 49 -11.70 -3.35 2.94
N VAL A 50 -11.44 -2.72 1.80
CA VAL A 50 -12.19 -2.90 0.56
C VAL A 50 -11.21 -2.88 -0.61
N ARG A 51 -11.61 -3.46 -1.74
CA ARG A 51 -10.82 -3.40 -2.98
C ARG A 51 -10.98 -2.04 -3.65
N PRO A 52 -9.94 -1.56 -4.37
CA PRO A 52 -10.04 -0.32 -5.11
C PRO A 52 -11.15 -0.38 -6.17
N MET A 53 -11.98 0.66 -6.20
CA MET A 53 -13.10 0.78 -7.14
C MET A 53 -13.09 2.10 -7.90
N CYS A 54 -12.06 2.93 -7.75
CA CYS A 54 -11.87 4.12 -8.56
C CYS A 54 -10.44 4.16 -9.10
N ALA A 55 -10.21 4.92 -10.16
CA ALA A 55 -8.93 4.97 -10.84
C ALA A 55 -7.80 5.41 -9.91
N GLU A 56 -8.06 6.40 -9.07
CA GLU A 56 -7.08 6.94 -8.13
C GLU A 56 -6.69 5.90 -7.07
N SER A 57 -7.64 5.15 -6.56
CA SER A 57 -7.37 4.07 -5.60
C SER A 57 -6.57 2.95 -6.22
N GLU A 58 -6.90 2.57 -7.46
CA GLU A 58 -6.17 1.54 -8.19
C GLU A 58 -4.72 1.97 -8.40
N LEU A 59 -4.50 3.20 -8.85
CA LEU A 59 -3.17 3.74 -9.07
C LEU A 59 -2.37 3.77 -7.76
N LEU A 60 -2.96 4.25 -6.68
CA LEU A 60 -2.30 4.29 -5.38
C LEU A 60 -1.90 2.90 -4.90
N SER A 61 -2.78 1.92 -5.05
CA SER A 61 -2.53 0.53 -4.72
C SER A 61 -1.35 -0.04 -5.50
N GLU A 62 -1.31 0.22 -6.82
CA GLU A 62 -0.21 -0.26 -7.68
C GLU A 62 1.12 0.41 -7.33
N ILE A 63 1.11 1.70 -7.04
CA ILE A 63 2.32 2.43 -6.60
C ILE A 63 2.84 1.84 -5.29
N ASP A 64 1.96 1.53 -4.36
CA ASP A 64 2.33 0.95 -3.07
C ASP A 64 3.00 -0.42 -3.25
N ILE A 65 2.48 -1.24 -4.16
CA ILE A 65 3.07 -2.54 -4.51
C ILE A 65 4.46 -2.36 -5.12
N ILE A 66 4.61 -1.43 -6.07
CA ILE A 66 5.90 -1.14 -6.72
C ILE A 66 6.92 -0.70 -5.68
N ASP A 67 6.54 0.22 -4.80
CA ASP A 67 7.42 0.73 -3.76
C ASP A 67 7.90 -0.38 -2.83
N SER A 68 6.99 -1.24 -2.38
CA SER A 68 7.31 -2.39 -1.54
C SER A 68 8.27 -3.36 -2.22
N ARG A 69 8.04 -3.67 -3.50
CA ARG A 69 8.90 -4.57 -4.27
C ARG A 69 10.28 -3.99 -4.49
N MET A 70 10.37 -2.69 -4.80
CA MET A 70 11.67 -2.03 -4.98
C MET A 70 12.46 -2.00 -3.68
N GLU A 71 11.82 -1.85 -2.55
CA GLU A 71 12.48 -1.93 -1.24
C GLU A 71 13.06 -3.33 -1.00
N ILE A 72 12.34 -4.39 -1.35
CA ILE A 72 12.84 -5.76 -1.25
C ILE A 72 14.08 -5.95 -2.14
N TYR A 73 14.02 -5.47 -3.40
CA TYR A 73 15.18 -5.52 -4.29
C TYR A 73 16.37 -4.81 -3.70
N ARG A 74 16.18 -3.61 -3.18
CA ARG A 74 17.26 -2.82 -2.58
C ARG A 74 17.93 -3.57 -1.42
N GLU A 75 17.14 -4.14 -0.51
CA GLU A 75 17.65 -4.87 0.63
C GLU A 75 18.36 -6.16 0.23
N GLN A 76 17.77 -6.91 -0.68
CA GLN A 76 18.31 -8.22 -1.10
C GLN A 76 19.56 -8.06 -1.97
N LEU A 77 19.57 -7.10 -2.90
CA LEU A 77 20.74 -6.88 -3.76
C LEU A 77 21.95 -6.39 -2.98
N ALA A 78 21.76 -5.73 -1.84
CA ALA A 78 22.88 -5.34 -0.97
C ALA A 78 23.67 -6.54 -0.45
N GLN A 79 23.08 -7.73 -0.46
CA GLN A 79 23.67 -8.97 0.02
C GLN A 79 24.16 -9.89 -1.11
N VAL A 80 23.99 -9.48 -2.36
CA VAL A 80 24.32 -10.28 -3.55
C VAL A 80 25.48 -9.60 -4.28
N PRO A 81 26.58 -10.32 -4.60
CA PRO A 81 27.66 -9.74 -5.39
C PRO A 81 27.18 -9.34 -6.78
N GLU A 82 27.79 -8.30 -7.35
CA GLU A 82 27.55 -7.93 -8.75
C GLU A 82 27.87 -9.11 -9.68
N GLY A 83 27.03 -9.30 -10.67
CA GLY A 83 27.16 -10.40 -11.62
C GLY A 83 26.65 -11.74 -11.12
N ALA A 84 26.00 -11.77 -9.96
CA ALA A 84 25.48 -13.00 -9.37
C ALA A 84 23.97 -12.95 -9.18
N PHE A 85 23.37 -14.12 -9.01
CA PHE A 85 21.97 -14.28 -8.63
C PHE A 85 21.87 -14.46 -7.13
N SER A 86 20.75 -14.01 -6.56
CA SER A 86 20.38 -14.36 -5.19
C SER A 86 19.88 -15.81 -5.13
N GLY A 87 19.67 -16.33 -3.92
CA GLY A 87 18.78 -17.47 -3.72
C GLY A 87 17.33 -17.04 -3.97
N ARG A 88 16.40 -17.99 -3.86
CA ARG A 88 14.98 -17.68 -4.00
C ARG A 88 14.56 -16.74 -2.85
N ILE A 89 13.91 -15.64 -3.20
CA ILE A 89 13.37 -14.68 -2.25
C ILE A 89 11.89 -14.96 -2.10
N PHE A 90 11.47 -15.38 -0.91
CA PHE A 90 10.10 -15.79 -0.67
C PHE A 90 9.09 -14.69 -1.02
N ALA A 91 9.34 -13.46 -0.61
CA ALA A 91 8.44 -12.33 -0.85
C ALA A 91 8.24 -12.01 -2.33
N LEU A 92 9.20 -12.36 -3.20
CA LEU A 92 9.14 -12.11 -4.64
C LEU A 92 8.79 -13.39 -5.43
N ASP A 93 8.89 -14.55 -4.79
CA ASP A 93 8.69 -15.86 -5.40
C ASP A 93 9.63 -16.12 -6.58
N LYS A 94 10.86 -15.61 -6.49
CA LYS A 94 11.89 -15.78 -7.53
C LYS A 94 13.27 -15.40 -7.00
N LYS A 95 14.30 -15.83 -7.73
CA LYS A 95 15.66 -15.28 -7.54
C LYS A 95 15.79 -13.99 -8.35
N ILE A 96 16.70 -13.13 -7.95
CA ILE A 96 16.97 -11.87 -8.64
C ILE A 96 18.45 -11.78 -9.01
N TYR A 97 18.75 -10.99 -10.03
CA TYR A 97 20.09 -10.79 -10.55
C TYR A 97 20.62 -9.41 -10.16
N HIS A 98 21.88 -9.37 -9.70
CA HIS A 98 22.58 -8.12 -9.43
C HIS A 98 23.48 -7.80 -10.61
N HIS A 99 23.05 -6.93 -11.51
CA HIS A 99 23.87 -6.56 -12.67
C HIS A 99 25.10 -5.73 -12.26
N ALA A 100 26.11 -5.83 -13.06
CA ALA A 100 27.34 -5.05 -12.86
C ALA A 100 27.13 -3.57 -13.21
#